data_2ab29b672349d2e31d3e3cc4ba282ded
#
_entry.id   2ab29b672349d2e31d3e3cc4ba282ded
#
_cell.length_a   1.000
_cell.length_b   1.000
_cell.length_c   1.000
_cell.angle_alpha   90.00
_cell.angle_beta   90.00
_cell.angle_gamma   90.00
#
_symmetry.space_group_name_H-M   'P 1'
#
loop_
_entity.id
_entity.type
_entity.pdbx_description
1 polymer ?
#
loop_
_entity_poly.entity_id
_entity_poly.type
_entity_poly.pdbx_seq_one_letter_code
_entity_poly.pdbx_strand_id
1 'polypeptide(L)'
;MLNPVFSFCVYLVEMIISYIFYGSVFEPRFTPVKRLLIGSLLFSLGSGVNILFHNNVIINIVSTFAINALFGSICFDSTILKSSFYSAIMGLINAAVEVFVVFLSSFITGNVFYNYDSSFMLALFQAVSIKTIYFLIILILIKVIHPKENHNTFPLTFLIYPICAAGCQTIFWHICALPNMDYHVQFLLSLASICIFASSILLFVTYSHQLKAASLSLQMQSELNRLQTEQSYYQILDQQNQQLMIYEIGRAHV
;
A
#
# COMPACT_ATOMS: atom_id res chain seq x y z
N MET A 1 -13.92 -13.87 -24.77
CA MET A 1 -14.48 -12.70 -24.05
C MET A 1 -14.68 -13.06 -22.60
N LEU A 2 -14.01 -12.37 -21.68
CA LEU A 2 -14.30 -12.51 -20.24
C LEU A 2 -15.76 -12.15 -20.00
N ASN A 3 -16.47 -13.03 -19.30
CA ASN A 3 -17.86 -12.77 -18.92
C ASN A 3 -17.90 -11.49 -18.03
N PRO A 4 -18.70 -10.45 -18.38
CA PRO A 4 -18.79 -9.23 -17.60
C PRO A 4 -19.10 -9.46 -16.10
N VAL A 5 -19.91 -10.49 -15.82
CA VAL A 5 -20.23 -10.91 -14.44
C VAL A 5 -18.97 -11.39 -13.71
N PHE A 6 -18.12 -12.13 -14.39
CA PHE A 6 -16.85 -12.61 -13.82
C PHE A 6 -15.90 -11.46 -13.49
N SER A 7 -15.73 -10.51 -14.43
CA SER A 7 -14.93 -9.30 -14.18
C SER A 7 -15.46 -8.52 -12.97
N PHE A 8 -16.77 -8.33 -12.90
CA PHE A 8 -17.39 -7.65 -11.77
C PHE A 8 -17.13 -8.35 -10.42
N CYS A 9 -17.25 -9.69 -10.37
CA CYS A 9 -16.95 -10.45 -9.17
C CYS A 9 -15.49 -10.30 -8.72
N VAL A 10 -14.54 -10.29 -9.65
CA VAL A 10 -13.11 -10.09 -9.37
C VAL A 10 -12.87 -8.71 -8.73
N TYR A 11 -13.48 -7.65 -9.26
CA TYR A 11 -13.38 -6.30 -8.69
C TYR A 11 -14.06 -6.17 -7.32
N LEU A 12 -15.14 -6.89 -7.05
CA LEU A 12 -15.74 -6.94 -5.71
C LEU A 12 -14.81 -7.59 -4.69
N VAL A 13 -14.11 -8.65 -5.07
CA VAL A 13 -13.10 -9.27 -4.20
C VAL A 13 -11.95 -8.30 -3.93
N GLU A 14 -11.48 -7.57 -4.95
CA GLU A 14 -10.46 -6.52 -4.76
C GLU A 14 -10.94 -5.40 -3.83
N MET A 15 -12.20 -4.98 -3.94
CA MET A 15 -12.80 -4.01 -3.01
C MET A 15 -12.74 -4.52 -1.57
N ILE A 16 -13.09 -5.79 -1.32
CA ILE A 16 -13.06 -6.37 0.02
C ILE A 16 -11.63 -6.38 0.57
N ILE A 17 -10.65 -6.80 -0.25
CA ILE A 17 -9.23 -6.82 0.14
C ILE A 17 -8.76 -5.40 0.47
N SER A 18 -9.08 -4.42 -0.37
CA SER A 18 -8.74 -3.00 -0.17
C SER A 18 -9.42 -2.44 1.08
N TYR A 19 -10.68 -2.79 1.32
CA TYR A 19 -11.41 -2.39 2.52
C TYR A 19 -10.74 -2.88 3.81
N ILE A 20 -10.32 -4.15 3.84
CA ILE A 20 -9.62 -4.76 4.99
C ILE A 20 -8.25 -4.09 5.17
N PHE A 21 -7.50 -3.92 4.08
CA PHE A 21 -6.17 -3.32 4.12
C PHE A 21 -6.20 -1.88 4.63
N TYR A 22 -6.96 -1.00 3.98
CA TYR A 22 -7.05 0.41 4.38
C TYR A 22 -7.66 0.59 5.77
N GLY A 23 -8.63 -0.26 6.15
CA GLY A 23 -9.21 -0.25 7.49
C GLY A 23 -8.25 -0.67 8.60
N SER A 24 -7.20 -1.41 8.25
CA SER A 24 -6.13 -1.80 9.19
C SER A 24 -5.04 -0.73 9.30
N VAL A 25 -4.80 0.03 8.21
CA VAL A 25 -3.71 1.02 8.13
C VAL A 25 -4.16 2.41 8.55
N PHE A 26 -5.39 2.80 8.24
CA PHE A 26 -5.92 4.14 8.47
C PHE A 26 -7.18 4.14 9.32
N GLU A 27 -7.43 5.28 9.97
CA GLU A 27 -8.69 5.49 10.67
C GLU A 27 -9.85 5.70 9.68
N PRO A 28 -11.02 5.13 9.96
CA PRO A 28 -12.16 5.25 9.07
C PRO A 28 -12.79 6.65 9.19
N ARG A 29 -13.05 7.31 8.05
CA ARG A 29 -13.73 8.62 8.01
C ARG A 29 -15.26 8.50 8.05
N PHE A 30 -15.80 7.37 7.55
CA PHE A 30 -17.24 7.13 7.47
C PHE A 30 -17.65 5.83 8.17
N THR A 31 -18.96 5.68 8.40
CA THR A 31 -19.54 4.44 8.92
C THR A 31 -19.28 3.26 7.97
N PRO A 32 -19.22 2.01 8.47
CA PRO A 32 -18.94 0.83 7.64
C PRO A 32 -19.82 0.71 6.41
N VAL A 33 -21.13 1.00 6.55
CA VAL A 33 -22.09 0.93 5.45
C VAL A 33 -21.78 1.96 4.35
N LYS A 34 -21.48 3.21 4.73
CA LYS A 34 -21.12 4.26 3.75
C LYS A 34 -19.82 3.90 3.01
N ARG A 35 -18.83 3.36 3.70
CA ARG A 35 -17.58 2.92 3.07
C ARG A 35 -17.80 1.78 2.07
N LEU A 36 -18.64 0.81 2.41
CA LEU A 36 -19.02 -0.27 1.49
C LEU A 36 -19.77 0.26 0.26
N LEU A 37 -20.70 1.21 0.43
CA LEU A 37 -21.43 1.81 -0.69
C LEU A 37 -20.49 2.59 -1.62
N ILE A 38 -19.60 3.43 -1.09
CA ILE A 38 -18.62 4.18 -1.88
C ILE A 38 -17.67 3.22 -2.57
N GLY A 39 -17.18 2.19 -1.86
CA GLY A 39 -16.32 1.16 -2.42
C GLY A 39 -16.99 0.42 -3.56
N SER A 40 -18.21 -0.09 -3.37
CA SER A 40 -18.93 -0.82 -4.42
C SER A 40 -19.16 0.04 -5.67
N LEU A 41 -19.44 1.32 -5.51
CA LEU A 41 -19.59 2.24 -6.63
C LEU A 41 -18.27 2.46 -7.38
N LEU A 42 -17.18 2.76 -6.67
CA LEU A 42 -15.86 2.99 -7.28
C LEU A 42 -15.34 1.75 -8.00
N PHE A 43 -15.43 0.58 -7.37
CA PHE A 43 -14.94 -0.67 -7.98
C PHE A 43 -15.85 -1.17 -9.11
N SER A 44 -17.16 -0.86 -9.09
CA SER A 44 -18.06 -1.10 -10.22
C SER A 44 -17.68 -0.24 -11.42
N LEU A 45 -17.31 1.03 -11.21
CA LEU A 45 -16.77 1.88 -12.26
C LEU A 45 -15.48 1.28 -12.84
N GLY A 46 -14.58 0.76 -12.00
CA GLY A 46 -13.37 0.08 -12.43
C GLY A 46 -13.64 -1.15 -13.28
N SER A 47 -14.60 -1.97 -12.85
CA SER A 47 -15.04 -3.10 -13.67
C SER A 47 -15.58 -2.66 -15.03
N GLY A 48 -16.35 -1.57 -15.07
CA GLY A 48 -16.86 -0.98 -16.31
C GLY A 48 -15.72 -0.52 -17.24
N VAL A 49 -14.71 0.18 -16.71
CA VAL A 49 -13.51 0.57 -17.47
C VAL A 49 -12.77 -0.65 -17.99
N ASN A 50 -12.58 -1.68 -17.18
CA ASN A 50 -11.92 -2.92 -17.59
C ASN A 50 -12.67 -3.63 -18.73
N ILE A 51 -14.01 -3.67 -18.68
CA ILE A 51 -14.83 -4.27 -19.73
C ILE A 51 -14.72 -3.47 -21.05
N LEU A 52 -14.76 -2.12 -20.95
CA LEU A 52 -14.70 -1.26 -22.13
C LEU A 52 -13.30 -1.25 -22.78
N PHE A 53 -12.25 -1.31 -21.97
CA PHE A 53 -10.86 -1.22 -22.41
C PHE A 53 -10.07 -2.52 -22.17
N HIS A 54 -10.73 -3.69 -22.25
CA HIS A 54 -10.14 -4.98 -21.91
C HIS A 54 -8.82 -5.30 -22.67
N ASN A 55 -8.64 -4.75 -23.86
CA ASN A 55 -7.43 -4.91 -24.67
C ASN A 55 -6.31 -3.92 -24.31
N ASN A 56 -6.58 -2.93 -23.44
CA ASN A 56 -5.59 -1.92 -23.06
C ASN A 56 -5.16 -2.11 -21.62
N VAL A 57 -4.09 -2.89 -21.45
CA VAL A 57 -3.53 -3.23 -20.13
C VAL A 57 -3.13 -1.97 -19.34
N ILE A 58 -2.59 -0.95 -20.01
CA ILE A 58 -2.16 0.28 -19.34
C ILE A 58 -3.35 1.02 -18.73
N ILE A 59 -4.46 1.18 -19.49
CA ILE A 59 -5.67 1.82 -18.99
C ILE A 59 -6.22 1.05 -17.78
N ASN A 60 -6.23 -0.28 -17.85
CA ASN A 60 -6.73 -1.11 -16.75
C ASN A 60 -5.87 -0.99 -15.48
N ILE A 61 -4.55 -0.98 -15.59
CA ILE A 61 -3.64 -0.79 -14.46
C ILE A 61 -3.82 0.61 -13.85
N VAL A 62 -3.82 1.64 -14.68
CA VAL A 62 -3.97 3.03 -14.22
C VAL A 62 -5.33 3.25 -13.55
N SER A 63 -6.41 2.70 -14.12
CA SER A 63 -7.75 2.81 -13.52
C SER A 63 -7.85 2.09 -12.18
N THR A 64 -7.33 0.86 -12.08
CA THR A 64 -7.32 0.11 -10.81
C THR A 64 -6.50 0.83 -9.73
N PHE A 65 -5.34 1.37 -10.10
CA PHE A 65 -4.51 2.19 -9.22
C PHE A 65 -5.27 3.43 -8.73
N ALA A 66 -5.88 4.18 -9.66
CA ALA A 66 -6.62 5.40 -9.33
C ALA A 66 -7.82 5.10 -8.42
N ILE A 67 -8.58 4.04 -8.70
CA ILE A 67 -9.74 3.63 -7.90
C ILE A 67 -9.32 3.26 -6.47
N ASN A 68 -8.27 2.46 -6.31
CA ASN A 68 -7.76 2.12 -5.00
C ASN A 68 -7.26 3.35 -4.23
N ALA A 69 -6.52 4.26 -4.88
CA ALA A 69 -6.04 5.50 -4.27
C ALA A 69 -7.20 6.42 -3.85
N LEU A 70 -8.21 6.58 -4.69
CA LEU A 70 -9.42 7.34 -4.39
C LEU A 70 -10.22 6.71 -3.25
N PHE A 71 -10.39 5.39 -3.27
CA PHE A 71 -11.07 4.68 -2.20
C PHE A 71 -10.39 4.91 -0.84
N GLY A 72 -9.06 4.79 -0.79
CA GLY A 72 -8.29 5.06 0.42
C GLY A 72 -8.42 6.51 0.89
N SER A 73 -8.31 7.50 -0.01
CA SER A 73 -8.36 8.91 0.36
C SER A 73 -9.75 9.42 0.73
N ILE A 74 -10.81 8.87 0.13
CA ILE A 74 -12.20 9.27 0.42
C ILE A 74 -12.72 8.59 1.68
N CYS A 75 -12.55 7.28 1.79
CA CYS A 75 -13.18 6.48 2.84
C CYS A 75 -12.43 6.48 4.18
N PHE A 76 -11.13 6.84 4.14
CA PHE A 76 -10.25 6.77 5.31
C PHE A 76 -9.53 8.11 5.53
N ASP A 77 -9.02 8.31 6.74
CA ASP A 77 -8.26 9.52 7.07
C ASP A 77 -6.81 9.40 6.56
N SER A 78 -6.68 9.60 5.26
CA SER A 78 -5.39 9.57 4.57
C SER A 78 -5.31 10.67 3.52
N THR A 79 -4.10 11.16 3.27
CA THR A 79 -3.84 12.05 2.14
C THR A 79 -3.83 11.24 0.84
N ILE A 80 -4.17 11.89 -0.28
CA ILE A 80 -4.16 11.22 -1.60
C ILE A 80 -2.78 10.63 -1.91
N LEU A 81 -1.69 11.27 -1.46
CA LEU A 81 -0.33 10.79 -1.66
C LEU A 81 -0.05 9.49 -0.91
N LYS A 82 -0.47 9.39 0.36
CA LYS A 82 -0.36 8.16 1.15
C LYS A 82 -1.21 7.05 0.55
N SER A 83 -2.46 7.34 0.19
CA SER A 83 -3.34 6.37 -0.47
C SER A 83 -2.77 5.89 -1.80
N SER A 84 -2.17 6.77 -2.60
CA SER A 84 -1.52 6.41 -3.86
C SER A 84 -0.33 5.47 -3.64
N PHE A 85 0.48 5.73 -2.61
CA PHE A 85 1.60 4.86 -2.28
C PHE A 85 1.15 3.44 -1.91
N TYR A 86 0.17 3.33 -1.01
CA TYR A 86 -0.36 2.02 -0.63
C TYR A 86 -1.10 1.33 -1.78
N SER A 87 -1.80 2.09 -2.63
CA SER A 87 -2.41 1.56 -3.85
C SER A 87 -1.36 1.00 -4.81
N ALA A 88 -0.23 1.68 -4.99
CA ALA A 88 0.88 1.20 -5.82
C ALA A 88 1.48 -0.11 -5.28
N ILE A 89 1.67 -0.20 -3.97
CA ILE A 89 2.15 -1.44 -3.33
C ILE A 89 1.15 -2.58 -3.53
N MET A 90 -0.13 -2.33 -3.28
CA MET A 90 -1.18 -3.33 -3.49
C MET A 90 -1.23 -3.80 -4.95
N GLY A 91 -1.13 -2.86 -5.90
CA GLY A 91 -1.07 -3.17 -7.33
C GLY A 91 0.15 -4.01 -7.71
N LEU A 92 1.32 -3.69 -7.16
CA LEU A 92 2.55 -4.47 -7.36
C LEU A 92 2.42 -5.90 -6.84
N ILE A 93 1.88 -6.06 -5.64
CA ILE A 93 1.66 -7.39 -5.05
C ILE A 93 0.70 -8.20 -5.93
N ASN A 94 -0.42 -7.59 -6.33
CA ASN A 94 -1.40 -8.26 -7.19
C ASN A 94 -0.78 -8.68 -8.53
N ALA A 95 -0.04 -7.79 -9.19
CA ALA A 95 0.63 -8.07 -10.46
C ALA A 95 1.68 -9.19 -10.33
N ALA A 96 2.48 -9.19 -9.27
CA ALA A 96 3.49 -10.22 -9.03
C ALA A 96 2.85 -11.61 -8.79
N VAL A 97 1.77 -11.65 -7.99
CA VAL A 97 1.01 -12.89 -7.76
C VAL A 97 0.39 -13.39 -9.05
N GLU A 98 -0.14 -12.49 -9.88
CA GLU A 98 -0.72 -12.83 -11.18
C GLU A 98 0.32 -13.49 -12.09
N VAL A 99 1.50 -12.87 -12.26
CA VAL A 99 2.60 -13.43 -13.04
C VAL A 99 3.02 -14.80 -12.49
N PHE A 100 3.16 -14.94 -11.18
CA PHE A 100 3.54 -16.19 -10.54
C PHE A 100 2.52 -17.32 -10.78
N VAL A 101 1.23 -17.05 -10.59
CA VAL A 101 0.17 -18.05 -10.76
C VAL A 101 0.02 -18.45 -12.22
N VAL A 102 0.08 -17.48 -13.14
CA VAL A 102 0.02 -17.75 -14.58
C VAL A 102 1.21 -18.57 -15.02
N PHE A 103 2.43 -18.26 -14.57
CA PHE A 103 3.61 -19.06 -14.85
C PHE A 103 3.48 -20.50 -14.31
N LEU A 104 3.04 -20.64 -13.05
CA LEU A 104 2.86 -21.96 -12.44
C LEU A 104 1.82 -22.81 -13.19
N SER A 105 0.71 -22.19 -13.57
CA SER A 105 -0.35 -22.88 -14.35
C SER A 105 0.14 -23.27 -15.74
N SER A 106 0.93 -22.44 -16.40
CA SER A 106 1.56 -22.73 -17.68
C SER A 106 2.54 -23.91 -17.58
N PHE A 107 3.32 -23.96 -16.52
CA PHE A 107 4.23 -25.08 -16.25
C PHE A 107 3.50 -26.40 -16.03
N ILE A 108 2.39 -26.39 -15.29
CA ILE A 108 1.60 -27.60 -15.01
C ILE A 108 0.83 -28.09 -16.23
N THR A 109 0.29 -27.17 -17.02
CA THR A 109 -0.56 -27.53 -18.19
C THR A 109 0.26 -27.78 -19.46
N GLY A 110 1.55 -27.43 -19.49
CA GLY A 110 2.40 -27.52 -20.67
C GLY A 110 1.99 -26.56 -21.81
N ASN A 111 1.04 -25.66 -21.55
CA ASN A 111 0.54 -24.69 -22.51
C ASN A 111 1.26 -23.36 -22.37
N VAL A 112 1.55 -22.71 -23.51
CA VAL A 112 2.18 -21.40 -23.56
C VAL A 112 1.33 -20.36 -22.77
N PHE A 113 1.99 -19.43 -22.16
CA PHE A 113 1.59 -18.41 -21.18
C PHE A 113 0.24 -17.69 -21.42
N TYR A 114 -0.37 -17.81 -22.60
CA TYR A 114 -1.60 -17.12 -22.97
C TYR A 114 -2.51 -17.95 -23.88
N ASN A 115 -3.28 -18.85 -23.29
CA ASN A 115 -4.52 -19.29 -23.91
C ASN A 115 -5.67 -19.10 -22.90
N TYR A 116 -5.97 -17.82 -22.57
CA TYR A 116 -7.19 -17.44 -21.85
C TYR A 116 -8.48 -17.92 -22.56
N ASP A 117 -8.36 -18.29 -23.85
CA ASP A 117 -9.49 -18.77 -24.64
C ASP A 117 -9.75 -20.28 -24.50
N SER A 118 -8.87 -21.04 -23.84
CA SER A 118 -8.97 -22.50 -23.92
C SER A 118 -9.93 -23.16 -22.91
N SER A 119 -10.19 -22.59 -21.72
CA SER A 119 -11.30 -23.05 -20.88
C SER A 119 -11.65 -22.03 -19.78
N PHE A 120 -12.95 -21.77 -19.60
CA PHE A 120 -13.50 -20.96 -18.51
C PHE A 120 -13.06 -21.48 -17.13
N MET A 121 -12.93 -22.80 -16.97
CA MET A 121 -12.50 -23.42 -15.71
C MET A 121 -11.06 -23.07 -15.36
N LEU A 122 -10.15 -23.01 -16.32
CA LEU A 122 -8.75 -22.62 -16.07
C LEU A 122 -8.67 -21.13 -15.65
N ALA A 123 -9.39 -20.26 -16.37
CA ALA A 123 -9.46 -18.83 -16.03
C ALA A 123 -10.04 -18.61 -14.62
N LEU A 124 -11.08 -19.34 -14.24
CA LEU A 124 -11.67 -19.31 -12.90
C LEU A 124 -10.67 -19.78 -11.85
N PHE A 125 -10.00 -20.91 -12.09
CA PHE A 125 -8.99 -21.44 -11.16
C PHE A 125 -7.84 -20.44 -10.95
N GLN A 126 -7.32 -19.85 -12.02
CA GLN A 126 -6.27 -18.84 -11.96
C GLN A 126 -6.73 -17.62 -11.15
N ALA A 127 -7.91 -17.07 -11.45
CA ALA A 127 -8.44 -15.90 -10.74
C ALA A 127 -8.65 -16.16 -9.25
N VAL A 128 -9.21 -17.31 -8.89
CA VAL A 128 -9.39 -17.70 -7.47
C VAL A 128 -8.03 -17.85 -6.78
N SER A 129 -7.07 -18.52 -7.41
CA SER A 129 -5.73 -18.72 -6.87
C SER A 129 -5.01 -17.38 -6.68
N ILE A 130 -5.05 -16.48 -7.68
CA ILE A 130 -4.46 -15.15 -7.62
C ILE A 130 -5.04 -14.37 -6.44
N LYS A 131 -6.35 -14.28 -6.33
CA LYS A 131 -7.00 -13.49 -5.27
C LYS A 131 -6.79 -14.09 -3.89
N THR A 132 -6.73 -15.41 -3.76
CA THR A 132 -6.45 -16.07 -2.48
C THR A 132 -5.01 -15.80 -2.02
N ILE A 133 -4.01 -15.99 -2.90
CA ILE A 133 -2.61 -15.73 -2.56
C ILE A 133 -2.40 -14.24 -2.28
N TYR A 134 -2.96 -13.37 -3.10
CA TYR A 134 -2.92 -11.92 -2.90
C TYR A 134 -3.47 -11.53 -1.53
N PHE A 135 -4.64 -12.05 -1.16
CA PHE A 135 -5.27 -11.80 0.14
C PHE A 135 -4.39 -12.27 1.31
N LEU A 136 -3.79 -13.46 1.22
CA LEU A 136 -2.89 -13.97 2.25
C LEU A 136 -1.66 -13.09 2.43
N ILE A 137 -1.06 -12.62 1.32
CA ILE A 137 0.09 -11.70 1.38
C ILE A 137 -0.32 -10.36 2.02
N ILE A 138 -1.49 -9.83 1.67
CA ILE A 138 -2.02 -8.61 2.29
C ILE A 138 -2.24 -8.79 3.79
N LEU A 139 -2.75 -9.92 4.25
CA LEU A 139 -2.90 -10.20 5.69
C LEU A 139 -1.55 -10.25 6.43
N ILE A 140 -0.53 -10.82 5.80
CA ILE A 140 0.84 -10.81 6.35
C ILE A 140 1.36 -9.38 6.40
N LEU A 141 1.17 -8.61 5.34
CA LEU A 141 1.60 -7.22 5.25
C LEU A 141 0.96 -6.35 6.33
N ILE A 142 -0.33 -6.52 6.60
CA ILE A 142 -1.06 -5.81 7.68
C ILE A 142 -0.40 -6.07 9.04
N LYS A 143 0.11 -7.26 9.31
CA LYS A 143 0.80 -7.58 10.57
C LYS A 143 2.18 -6.90 10.68
N VAL A 144 2.83 -6.66 9.54
CA VAL A 144 4.14 -5.99 9.47
C VAL A 144 4.00 -4.47 9.56
N ILE A 145 2.94 -3.93 8.94
CA ILE A 145 2.60 -2.51 9.04
C ILE A 145 1.99 -2.29 10.44
N HIS A 146 2.70 -1.59 11.31
CA HIS A 146 2.14 -1.18 12.59
C HIS A 146 1.11 -0.09 12.34
N PRO A 147 -0.17 -0.31 12.73
CA PRO A 147 -1.23 0.62 12.44
C PRO A 147 -1.12 1.91 13.27
N LYS A 148 -1.55 3.00 12.69
CA LYS A 148 -2.02 4.22 13.36
C LYS A 148 -1.00 5.25 13.87
N GLU A 149 0.15 5.38 13.26
CA GLU A 149 0.96 6.59 13.49
C GLU A 149 0.66 7.65 12.42
N ASN A 150 0.08 8.75 12.89
CA ASN A 150 -0.35 9.88 12.05
C ASN A 150 0.84 10.79 11.72
N HIS A 151 1.79 10.30 10.90
CA HIS A 151 2.87 11.14 10.38
C HIS A 151 2.42 11.88 9.13
N ASN A 152 2.30 13.21 9.26
CA ASN A 152 1.83 14.08 8.18
C ASN A 152 2.83 14.28 7.03
N THR A 153 4.08 13.83 7.17
CA THR A 153 5.11 14.02 6.13
C THR A 153 5.43 12.70 5.45
N PHE A 154 4.89 12.54 4.25
CA PHE A 154 5.23 11.42 3.39
C PHE A 154 6.17 11.93 2.28
N PRO A 155 7.45 11.50 2.21
CA PRO A 155 8.35 11.96 1.17
C PRO A 155 7.95 11.37 -0.18
N LEU A 156 7.74 12.25 -1.16
CA LEU A 156 7.32 11.91 -2.53
C LEU A 156 8.26 10.89 -3.20
N THR A 157 9.53 10.88 -2.81
CA THR A 157 10.57 9.97 -3.32
C THR A 157 10.20 8.50 -3.15
N PHE A 158 9.46 8.14 -2.10
CA PHE A 158 9.03 6.75 -1.90
C PHE A 158 7.94 6.30 -2.86
N LEU A 159 7.21 7.22 -3.49
CA LEU A 159 6.20 6.88 -4.49
C LEU A 159 6.84 6.48 -5.84
N ILE A 160 8.03 7.01 -6.15
CA ILE A 160 8.70 6.77 -7.44
C ILE A 160 9.01 5.28 -7.62
N TYR A 161 9.53 4.61 -6.59
CA TYR A 161 9.91 3.21 -6.72
C TYR A 161 8.75 2.26 -7.04
N PRO A 162 7.60 2.26 -6.31
CA PRO A 162 6.47 1.41 -6.66
C PRO A 162 5.92 1.69 -8.07
N ILE A 163 5.92 2.95 -8.51
CA ILE A 163 5.48 3.30 -9.86
C ILE A 163 6.43 2.74 -10.93
N CYS A 164 7.75 2.91 -10.74
CA CYS A 164 8.74 2.33 -11.65
C CYS A 164 8.65 0.79 -11.67
N ALA A 165 8.51 0.16 -10.51
CA ALA A 165 8.37 -1.28 -10.40
C ALA A 165 7.09 -1.79 -11.10
N ALA A 166 5.96 -1.09 -10.95
CA ALA A 166 4.73 -1.39 -11.67
C ALA A 166 4.89 -1.24 -13.20
N GLY A 167 5.61 -0.21 -13.63
CA GLY A 167 5.96 -0.02 -15.04
C GLY A 167 6.79 -1.18 -15.60
N CYS A 168 7.84 -1.60 -14.90
CA CYS A 168 8.65 -2.78 -15.28
C CYS A 168 7.80 -4.05 -15.34
N GLN A 169 6.93 -4.25 -14.36
CA GLN A 169 6.02 -5.40 -14.31
C GLN A 169 5.09 -5.44 -15.52
N THR A 170 4.54 -4.29 -15.91
CA THR A 170 3.69 -4.16 -17.09
C THR A 170 4.45 -4.50 -18.38
N ILE A 171 5.69 -4.03 -18.50
CA ILE A 171 6.56 -4.34 -19.64
C ILE A 171 6.83 -5.85 -19.72
N PHE A 172 7.18 -6.48 -18.59
CA PHE A 172 7.42 -7.93 -18.53
C PHE A 172 6.18 -8.72 -18.95
N TRP A 173 5.01 -8.30 -18.49
CA TRP A 173 3.75 -8.90 -18.89
C TRP A 173 3.51 -8.82 -20.40
N HIS A 174 3.73 -7.64 -21.00
CA HIS A 174 3.62 -7.49 -22.45
C HIS A 174 4.61 -8.33 -23.23
N ILE A 175 5.85 -8.43 -22.76
CA ILE A 175 6.86 -9.25 -23.40
C ILE A 175 6.48 -10.74 -23.31
N CYS A 176 6.04 -11.22 -22.14
CA CYS A 176 5.58 -12.60 -21.98
C CYS A 176 4.37 -12.97 -22.84
N ALA A 177 3.55 -11.98 -23.19
CA ALA A 177 2.36 -12.17 -24.04
C ALA A 177 2.66 -12.23 -25.55
N LEU A 178 3.94 -12.01 -25.98
CA LEU A 178 4.30 -12.09 -27.38
C LEU A 178 4.20 -13.55 -27.90
N PRO A 179 3.61 -13.78 -29.08
CA PRO A 179 3.55 -15.10 -29.68
C PRO A 179 4.97 -15.59 -30.01
N ASN A 180 5.20 -16.88 -29.86
CA ASN A 180 6.49 -17.56 -30.14
C ASN A 180 7.67 -17.16 -29.25
N MET A 181 7.42 -16.71 -28.03
CA MET A 181 8.48 -16.42 -27.09
C MET A 181 9.14 -17.71 -26.59
N ASP A 182 10.48 -17.72 -26.52
CA ASP A 182 11.24 -18.86 -25.98
C ASP A 182 10.91 -19.08 -24.50
N TYR A 183 10.70 -20.33 -24.12
CA TYR A 183 10.39 -20.73 -22.75
C TYR A 183 11.45 -20.24 -21.73
N HIS A 184 12.74 -20.27 -22.12
CA HIS A 184 13.81 -19.76 -21.26
C HIS A 184 13.68 -18.27 -20.97
N VAL A 185 13.27 -17.47 -21.95
CA VAL A 185 13.07 -16.03 -21.78
C VAL A 185 11.84 -15.76 -20.88
N GLN A 186 10.76 -16.51 -21.05
CA GLN A 186 9.58 -16.42 -20.18
C GLN A 186 9.93 -16.76 -18.71
N PHE A 187 10.73 -17.80 -18.51
CA PHE A 187 11.24 -18.18 -17.18
C PHE A 187 12.07 -17.07 -16.55
N LEU A 188 13.03 -16.49 -17.28
CA LEU A 188 13.87 -15.39 -16.79
C LEU A 188 13.06 -14.14 -16.45
N LEU A 189 12.07 -13.78 -17.26
CA LEU A 189 11.17 -12.65 -17.00
C LEU A 189 10.30 -12.88 -15.75
N SER A 190 9.82 -14.11 -15.57
CA SER A 190 9.05 -14.48 -14.37
C SER A 190 9.92 -14.41 -13.12
N LEU A 191 11.16 -14.87 -13.19
CA LEU A 191 12.13 -14.76 -12.10
C LEU A 191 12.44 -13.28 -11.79
N ALA A 192 12.69 -12.46 -12.81
CA ALA A 192 12.89 -11.02 -12.65
C ALA A 192 11.68 -10.33 -12.00
N SER A 193 10.46 -10.71 -12.37
CA SER A 193 9.22 -10.23 -11.74
C SER A 193 9.17 -10.56 -10.24
N ILE A 194 9.52 -11.78 -9.86
CA ILE A 194 9.60 -12.20 -8.45
C ILE A 194 10.68 -11.41 -7.70
N CYS A 195 11.83 -11.15 -8.32
CA CYS A 195 12.89 -10.32 -7.72
C CYS A 195 12.46 -8.87 -7.49
N ILE A 196 11.75 -8.26 -8.44
CA ILE A 196 11.17 -6.90 -8.30
C ILE A 196 10.16 -6.89 -7.16
N PHE A 197 9.34 -7.92 -7.06
CA PHE A 197 8.37 -8.06 -5.98
C PHE A 197 9.06 -8.18 -4.60
N ALA A 198 10.03 -9.07 -4.46
CA ALA A 198 10.79 -9.25 -3.23
C ALA A 198 11.50 -7.95 -2.80
N SER A 199 12.13 -7.24 -3.74
CA SER A 199 12.77 -5.94 -3.48
C SER A 199 11.76 -4.88 -3.04
N SER A 200 10.54 -4.90 -3.60
CA SER A 200 9.46 -3.97 -3.22
C SER A 200 8.96 -4.20 -1.80
N ILE A 201 8.80 -5.46 -1.39
CA ILE A 201 8.46 -5.81 0.00
C ILE A 201 9.57 -5.37 0.95
N LEU A 202 10.83 -5.67 0.62
CA LEU A 202 11.97 -5.32 1.46
C LEU A 202 12.11 -3.81 1.65
N LEU A 203 11.93 -3.05 0.59
CA LEU A 203 11.93 -1.58 0.63
C LEU A 203 10.77 -1.05 1.48
N PHE A 204 9.59 -1.66 1.38
CA PHE A 204 8.44 -1.29 2.18
C PHE A 204 8.66 -1.58 3.67
N VAL A 205 9.19 -2.75 4.03
CA VAL A 205 9.54 -3.11 5.40
C VAL A 205 10.58 -2.13 5.97
N THR A 206 11.63 -1.85 5.20
CA THR A 206 12.68 -0.89 5.59
C THR A 206 12.10 0.51 5.82
N TYR A 207 11.20 0.95 4.94
CA TYR A 207 10.51 2.23 5.08
C TYR A 207 9.64 2.29 6.33
N SER A 208 8.87 1.25 6.63
CA SER A 208 8.05 1.19 7.84
C SER A 208 8.90 1.25 9.11
N HIS A 209 10.06 0.61 9.12
CA HIS A 209 11.03 0.71 10.22
C HIS A 209 11.63 2.11 10.37
N GLN A 210 11.98 2.76 9.25
CA GLN A 210 12.51 4.14 9.29
C GLN A 210 11.46 5.14 9.79
N LEU A 211 10.21 5.02 9.38
CA LEU A 211 9.12 5.84 9.90
C LEU A 211 8.97 5.69 11.41
N LYS A 212 9.01 4.46 11.91
CA LYS A 212 8.91 4.18 13.35
C LYS A 212 10.10 4.76 14.11
N ALA A 213 11.31 4.63 13.58
CA ALA A 213 12.49 5.21 14.19
C ALA A 213 12.44 6.76 14.22
N ALA A 214 11.96 7.38 13.13
CA ALA A 214 11.78 8.82 13.06
C ALA A 214 10.72 9.33 14.05
N SER A 215 9.60 8.62 14.22
CA SER A 215 8.57 8.98 15.19
C SER A 215 9.09 8.91 16.62
N LEU A 216 9.81 7.84 16.95
CA LEU A 216 10.40 7.67 18.26
C LEU A 216 11.41 8.79 18.56
N SER A 217 12.24 9.17 17.59
CA SER A 217 13.19 10.27 17.75
C SER A 217 12.50 11.62 18.00
N LEU A 218 11.39 11.90 17.29
CA LEU A 218 10.58 13.12 17.49
C LEU A 218 9.92 13.14 18.87
N GLN A 219 9.41 12.01 19.35
CA GLN A 219 8.85 11.89 20.68
C GLN A 219 9.91 12.13 21.76
N MET A 220 11.10 11.51 21.62
CA MET A 220 12.22 11.75 22.54
C MET A 220 12.65 13.21 22.54
N GLN A 221 12.71 13.86 21.37
CA GLN A 221 13.07 15.28 21.28
C GLN A 221 12.02 16.20 21.93
N SER A 222 10.74 15.88 21.77
CA SER A 222 9.64 16.59 22.43
C SER A 222 9.71 16.45 23.96
N GLU A 223 10.02 15.27 24.47
CA GLU A 223 10.16 15.02 25.88
C GLU A 223 11.40 15.72 26.47
N LEU A 224 12.52 15.71 25.75
CA LEU A 224 13.73 16.43 26.11
C LEU A 224 13.49 17.94 26.19
N ASN A 225 12.79 18.51 25.22
CA ASN A 225 12.40 19.92 25.23
C ASN A 225 11.49 20.26 26.44
N ARG A 226 10.56 19.35 26.78
CA ARG A 226 9.69 19.52 27.95
C ARG A 226 10.50 19.52 29.24
N LEU A 227 11.42 18.57 29.40
CA LEU A 227 12.29 18.49 30.57
C LEU A 227 13.20 19.72 30.72
N GLN A 228 13.76 20.19 29.61
CA GLN A 228 14.56 21.44 29.60
C GLN A 228 13.74 22.65 30.01
N THR A 229 12.48 22.73 29.53
CA THR A 229 11.58 23.85 29.94
C THR A 229 11.24 23.75 31.41
N GLU A 230 10.98 22.57 31.93
CA GLU A 230 10.71 22.34 33.36
C GLU A 230 11.94 22.68 34.23
N GLN A 231 13.13 22.29 33.81
CA GLN A 231 14.37 22.60 34.50
C GLN A 231 14.67 24.12 34.53
N SER A 232 14.45 24.82 33.42
CA SER A 232 14.58 26.28 33.38
C SER A 232 13.54 26.99 34.26
N TYR A 233 12.32 26.45 34.32
CA TYR A 233 11.31 26.97 35.28
C TYR A 233 11.75 26.84 36.74
N TYR A 234 12.29 25.70 37.15
CA TYR A 234 12.81 25.52 38.50
C TYR A 234 14.00 26.44 38.80
N GLN A 235 14.88 26.67 37.83
CA GLN A 235 16.00 27.61 37.99
C GLN A 235 15.50 29.07 38.23
N ILE A 236 14.49 29.49 37.47
CA ILE A 236 13.88 30.82 37.67
C ILE A 236 13.21 30.92 39.02
N LEU A 237 12.51 29.89 39.47
CA LEU A 237 11.84 29.83 40.75
C LEU A 237 12.86 29.93 41.92
N ASP A 238 13.99 29.22 41.78
CA ASP A 238 15.08 29.27 42.78
C ASP A 238 15.75 30.65 42.85
N GLN A 239 15.98 31.28 41.69
CA GLN A 239 16.47 32.66 41.63
C GLN A 239 15.50 33.66 42.30
N GLN A 240 14.20 33.52 42.05
CA GLN A 240 13.19 34.37 42.70
C GLN A 240 13.16 34.16 44.23
N ASN A 241 13.24 32.92 44.68
CA ASN A 241 13.30 32.62 46.12
C ASN A 241 14.56 33.20 46.77
N GLN A 242 15.71 33.11 46.12
CA GLN A 242 16.95 33.73 46.60
C GLN A 242 16.82 35.26 46.67
N GLN A 243 16.24 35.91 45.70
CA GLN A 243 15.98 37.36 45.73
C GLN A 243 15.03 37.75 46.85
N LEU A 244 13.98 36.97 47.10
CA LEU A 244 13.06 37.22 48.22
C LEU A 244 13.76 37.07 49.59
N MET A 245 14.61 36.07 49.76
CA MET A 245 15.39 35.90 50.96
C MET A 245 16.32 37.10 51.21
N ILE A 246 17.04 37.58 50.22
CA ILE A 246 17.91 38.74 50.28
C ILE A 246 17.09 40.00 50.69
N TYR A 247 15.89 40.17 50.13
CA TYR A 247 15.02 41.28 50.48
C TYR A 247 14.50 41.23 51.91
N GLU A 248 14.12 40.03 52.40
CA GLU A 248 13.69 39.84 53.80
C GLU A 248 14.80 40.06 54.77
N ILE A 249 16.03 39.62 54.53
CA ILE A 249 17.18 39.82 55.34
C ILE A 249 17.51 41.35 55.42
N GLY A 250 17.47 42.03 54.24
CA GLY A 250 17.71 43.50 54.24
C GLY A 250 16.66 44.28 54.98
N ARG A 251 15.42 43.83 55.07
CA ARG A 251 14.31 44.47 55.76
C ARG A 251 14.37 44.23 57.28
N ALA A 252 14.98 43.17 57.77
CA ALA A 252 15.15 42.83 59.17
C ALA A 252 16.31 43.59 59.82
N HIS A 253 17.16 44.27 59.05
CA HIS A 253 18.31 45.07 59.53
C HIS A 253 18.07 46.58 59.57
N VAL A 254 16.87 47.04 59.20
CA VAL A 254 16.43 48.45 59.35
C VAL A 254 15.43 48.59 60.51
#